data_bab3356c66336fae77252dbcacb53504
#
_entry.id   bab3356c66336fae77252dbcacb53504
#
_cell.length_a   1.000
_cell.length_b   1.000
_cell.length_c   1.000
_cell.angle_alpha   90.00
_cell.angle_beta   90.00
_cell.angle_gamma   90.00
#
_symmetry.space_group_name_H-M   'P 1'
#
loop_
_entity.id
_entity.type
_entity.pdbx_description
1 polymer ?
#
loop_
_entity_poly.entity_id
_entity_poly.type
_entity_poly.pdbx_seq_one_letter_code
_entity_poly.pdbx_strand_id
1 'polypeptide(L)'
;MEREEMKRIQKEMEKRLGDDWDVQPVTVNKVGGQREGLSCRYQEENMAVTVYPESCKVTLGEKAGEEEIGEYLAGIVEENRRPPIEVSRTAEDFRNGLYIQMVNADVNRELLKDAVYYQKEDMAAIARCRAGQEGGDVYSFLVTKENLSEFQMTEGEVLERAYRNTARQEFSLMSMEDIMREMFSAMASAPEDVEALERMIKENPSPLYILTNEERLNGANALVCPQVLQDAYETLGEPYYVLPSSTHEVLLVKESEGFTPEELRNMVSEVNISTVSPEDLLSFKIFRYDGRTLSAVKEETQTMTEAARKAKEHGFKLI
;
A
#
# COMPACT_ATOMS: atom_id res chain seq x y z
N MET A 1 -4.06 12.10 19.30
CA MET A 1 -4.13 11.91 20.79
C MET A 1 -3.41 13.04 21.48
N GLU A 2 -3.92 13.52 22.65
CA GLU A 2 -3.22 14.55 23.42
C GLU A 2 -1.98 13.98 24.12
N ARG A 3 -0.90 14.77 24.20
CA ARG A 3 0.38 14.35 24.79
C ARG A 3 0.27 13.87 26.25
N GLU A 4 -0.63 14.46 27.00
CA GLU A 4 -0.88 14.07 28.39
C GLU A 4 -1.67 12.75 28.52
N GLU A 5 -2.56 12.46 27.58
CA GLU A 5 -3.26 11.17 27.46
C GLU A 5 -2.25 10.05 27.16
N MET A 6 -1.35 10.27 26.19
CA MET A 6 -0.29 9.32 25.85
C MET A 6 0.60 8.97 27.05
N LYS A 7 0.97 9.96 27.87
CA LYS A 7 1.76 9.73 29.10
C LYS A 7 1.03 8.94 30.16
N ARG A 8 -0.29 9.10 30.28
CA ARG A 8 -1.09 8.32 31.24
C ARG A 8 -1.18 6.87 30.78
N ILE A 9 -1.43 6.63 29.50
CA ILE A 9 -1.43 5.28 28.93
C ILE A 9 -0.06 4.63 29.10
N GLN A 10 1.03 5.33 28.82
CA GLN A 10 2.40 4.84 29.04
C GLN A 10 2.61 4.36 30.47
N LYS A 11 2.19 5.14 31.48
CA LYS A 11 2.33 4.75 32.90
C LYS A 11 1.52 3.50 33.26
N GLU A 12 0.33 3.34 32.71
CA GLU A 12 -0.45 2.13 32.94
C GLU A 12 0.19 0.90 32.28
N MET A 13 0.78 1.07 31.10
CA MET A 13 1.56 0.01 30.44
C MET A 13 2.82 -0.36 31.25
N GLU A 14 3.61 0.63 31.71
CA GLU A 14 4.79 0.41 32.56
C GLU A 14 4.45 -0.37 33.82
N LYS A 15 3.34 0.00 34.49
CA LYS A 15 2.84 -0.68 35.68
C LYS A 15 2.45 -2.15 35.41
N ARG A 16 1.90 -2.43 34.23
CA ARG A 16 1.45 -3.77 33.85
C ARG A 16 2.61 -4.66 33.38
N LEU A 17 3.50 -4.11 32.54
CA LEU A 17 4.63 -4.83 31.97
C LEU A 17 5.77 -5.07 32.97
N GLY A 18 5.92 -4.19 33.98
CA GLY A 18 6.96 -4.28 35.00
C GLY A 18 8.32 -3.72 34.55
N ASP A 19 9.29 -3.78 35.49
CA ASP A 19 10.59 -3.10 35.40
C ASP A 19 11.53 -3.67 34.30
N ASP A 20 11.22 -4.83 33.74
CA ASP A 20 12.00 -5.44 32.68
C ASP A 20 11.73 -4.82 31.29
N TRP A 21 10.71 -3.95 31.20
CA TRP A 21 10.33 -3.31 29.95
C TRP A 21 10.65 -1.82 29.96
N ASP A 22 11.27 -1.37 28.86
CA ASP A 22 11.46 0.05 28.55
C ASP A 22 10.35 0.51 27.59
N VAL A 23 9.47 1.39 28.06
CA VAL A 23 8.33 1.92 27.29
C VAL A 23 8.58 3.38 26.97
N GLN A 24 8.81 3.69 25.70
CA GLN A 24 9.13 5.05 25.27
C GLN A 24 8.14 5.57 24.23
N PRO A 25 7.69 6.84 24.32
CA PRO A 25 6.91 7.46 23.27
C PRO A 25 7.77 7.65 22.03
N VAL A 26 7.22 7.25 20.89
CA VAL A 26 7.90 7.36 19.59
C VAL A 26 6.97 7.95 18.54
N THR A 27 7.54 8.71 17.62
CA THR A 27 6.88 9.09 16.37
C THR A 27 7.51 8.26 15.27
N VAL A 28 6.71 7.44 14.60
CA VAL A 28 7.19 6.54 13.56
C VAL A 28 6.67 7.01 12.21
N ASN A 29 7.57 7.18 11.26
CA ASN A 29 7.23 7.39 9.85
C ASN A 29 6.91 6.03 9.24
N LYS A 30 5.63 5.72 9.08
CA LYS A 30 5.15 4.52 8.38
C LYS A 30 4.63 4.90 6.99
N VAL A 31 4.50 3.91 6.13
CA VAL A 31 3.70 4.07 4.92
C VAL A 31 2.28 4.46 5.36
N GLY A 32 1.71 5.50 4.73
CA GLY A 32 0.44 6.08 5.15
C GLY A 32 0.54 7.25 6.12
N GLY A 33 1.75 7.66 6.54
CA GLY A 33 2.00 8.86 7.34
C GLY A 33 2.69 8.63 8.68
N GLN A 34 2.80 9.69 9.45
CA GLN A 34 3.35 9.64 10.80
C GLN A 34 2.32 9.09 11.78
N ARG A 35 2.79 8.25 12.68
CA ARG A 35 2.00 7.74 13.81
C ARG A 35 2.73 7.93 15.12
N GLU A 36 2.01 8.42 16.11
CA GLU A 36 2.49 8.46 17.48
C GLU A 36 2.17 7.14 18.17
N GLY A 37 3.16 6.54 18.81
CA GLY A 37 3.05 5.25 19.47
C GLY A 37 3.92 5.12 20.70
N LEU A 38 3.86 3.95 21.32
CA LEU A 38 4.72 3.55 22.42
C LEU A 38 5.58 2.37 21.96
N SER A 39 6.90 2.55 21.97
CA SER A 39 7.88 1.51 21.70
C SER A 39 8.22 0.79 22.99
N CYS A 40 7.97 -0.51 23.05
CA CYS A 40 8.15 -1.35 24.21
C CYS A 40 9.27 -2.35 23.96
N ARG A 41 10.37 -2.26 24.71
CA ARG A 41 11.54 -3.14 24.58
C ARG A 41 11.74 -3.90 25.87
N TYR A 42 11.92 -5.21 25.75
CA TYR A 42 12.21 -6.05 26.89
C TYR A 42 13.72 -6.07 27.13
N GLN A 43 14.18 -5.64 28.31
CA GLN A 43 15.59 -5.57 28.69
C GLN A 43 16.48 -4.98 27.57
N GLU A 44 17.58 -5.63 27.23
CA GLU A 44 18.51 -5.20 26.16
C GLU A 44 18.27 -5.92 24.83
N GLU A 45 17.05 -6.41 24.58
CA GLU A 45 16.72 -7.03 23.29
C GLU A 45 16.85 -6.02 22.15
N ASN A 46 17.24 -6.50 20.95
CA ASN A 46 17.40 -5.67 19.77
C ASN A 46 16.07 -5.39 19.04
N MET A 47 14.99 -5.98 19.51
CA MET A 47 13.64 -5.79 19.00
C MET A 47 12.78 -5.03 19.99
N ALA A 48 11.90 -4.19 19.50
CA ALA A 48 10.88 -3.53 20.28
C ALA A 48 9.51 -3.70 19.60
N VAL A 49 8.47 -3.92 20.40
CA VAL A 49 7.09 -3.90 19.93
C VAL A 49 6.59 -2.47 20.00
N THR A 50 6.13 -1.92 18.89
CA THR A 50 5.52 -0.58 18.85
C THR A 50 4.00 -0.71 18.75
N VAL A 51 3.30 -0.13 19.71
CA VAL A 51 1.84 -0.11 19.78
C VAL A 51 1.30 1.30 19.59
N TYR A 52 0.10 1.41 19.06
CA TYR A 52 -0.53 2.68 18.70
C TYR A 52 -1.84 2.86 19.47
N PRO A 53 -1.84 3.62 20.57
CA PRO A 53 -3.01 3.79 21.43
C PRO A 53 -4.26 4.33 20.70
N GLU A 54 -4.07 5.17 19.69
CA GLU A 54 -5.19 5.71 18.91
C GLU A 54 -5.93 4.61 18.12
N SER A 55 -5.22 3.60 17.63
CA SER A 55 -5.81 2.47 16.92
C SER A 55 -6.69 1.59 17.82
N CYS A 56 -6.44 1.58 19.12
CA CYS A 56 -7.21 0.76 20.06
C CYS A 56 -8.64 1.28 20.28
N LYS A 57 -8.88 2.58 20.04
CA LYS A 57 -10.23 3.17 20.13
C LYS A 57 -11.21 2.54 19.14
N VAL A 58 -10.71 2.01 18.06
CA VAL A 58 -11.53 1.25 17.07
C VAL A 58 -12.02 -0.07 17.67
N THR A 59 -11.18 -0.74 18.46
CA THR A 59 -11.49 -2.06 19.03
C THR A 59 -12.24 -1.95 20.36
N LEU A 60 -11.78 -1.06 21.24
CA LEU A 60 -12.33 -0.90 22.59
C LEU A 60 -13.51 0.10 22.64
N GLY A 61 -13.67 0.92 21.60
CA GLY A 61 -14.63 2.01 21.53
C GLY A 61 -14.04 3.36 21.91
N GLU A 62 -14.61 4.44 21.37
CA GLU A 62 -14.11 5.81 21.54
C GLU A 62 -14.11 6.32 23.00
N LYS A 63 -14.82 5.64 23.89
CA LYS A 63 -14.93 6.00 25.30
C LYS A 63 -14.01 5.21 26.23
N ALA A 64 -13.16 4.33 25.68
CA ALA A 64 -12.20 3.55 26.45
C ALA A 64 -11.27 4.49 27.25
N GLY A 65 -11.12 4.21 28.54
CA GLY A 65 -10.24 4.98 29.43
C GLY A 65 -8.76 4.61 29.25
N GLU A 66 -7.87 5.48 29.76
CA GLU A 66 -6.42 5.26 29.64
C GLU A 66 -5.95 3.95 30.30
N GLU A 67 -6.58 3.55 31.40
CA GLU A 67 -6.29 2.28 32.11
C GLU A 67 -6.63 1.08 31.23
N GLU A 68 -7.83 1.07 30.62
CA GLU A 68 -8.29 0.00 29.74
C GLU A 68 -7.42 -0.11 28.48
N ILE A 69 -7.07 1.03 27.88
CA ILE A 69 -6.17 1.08 26.72
C ILE A 69 -4.78 0.57 27.11
N GLY A 70 -4.24 1.02 28.26
CA GLY A 70 -2.93 0.60 28.73
C GLY A 70 -2.85 -0.89 29.02
N GLU A 71 -3.87 -1.49 29.63
CA GLU A 71 -3.95 -2.92 29.90
C GLU A 71 -4.04 -3.74 28.60
N TYR A 72 -4.89 -3.32 27.68
CA TYR A 72 -5.04 -3.96 26.36
C TYR A 72 -3.74 -3.94 25.55
N LEU A 73 -3.07 -2.79 25.51
CA LEU A 73 -1.80 -2.63 24.78
C LEU A 73 -0.66 -3.43 25.43
N ALA A 74 -0.61 -3.49 26.76
CA ALA A 74 0.38 -4.32 27.44
C ALA A 74 0.22 -5.80 27.08
N GLY A 75 -1.01 -6.31 27.00
CA GLY A 75 -1.29 -7.66 26.51
C GLY A 75 -0.80 -7.89 25.10
N ILE A 76 -1.06 -6.95 24.16
CA ILE A 76 -0.55 -7.02 22.80
C ILE A 76 0.98 -7.08 22.78
N VAL A 77 1.65 -6.28 23.60
CA VAL A 77 3.12 -6.25 23.70
C VAL A 77 3.67 -7.59 24.17
N GLU A 78 3.09 -8.19 25.21
CA GLU A 78 3.50 -9.50 25.73
C GLU A 78 3.31 -10.62 24.69
N GLU A 79 2.17 -10.64 24.01
CA GLU A 79 1.84 -11.64 22.99
C GLU A 79 2.72 -11.52 21.72
N ASN A 80 3.12 -10.30 21.37
CA ASN A 80 3.92 -10.01 20.19
C ASN A 80 5.42 -9.86 20.46
N ARG A 81 5.87 -10.13 21.70
CA ARG A 81 7.30 -10.21 21.98
C ARG A 81 7.93 -11.31 21.13
N ARG A 82 8.98 -10.96 20.42
CA ARG A 82 9.76 -11.90 19.60
C ARG A 82 11.17 -12.01 20.13
N PRO A 83 11.78 -13.21 20.05
CA PRO A 83 13.18 -13.35 20.40
C PRO A 83 14.01 -12.43 19.50
N PRO A 84 15.25 -12.07 19.93
CA PRO A 84 16.15 -11.28 19.11
C PRO A 84 16.38 -11.94 17.76
N ILE A 85 16.18 -11.17 16.68
CA ILE A 85 16.41 -11.66 15.32
C ILE A 85 17.90 -11.46 14.99
N GLU A 86 18.54 -12.49 14.49
CA GLU A 86 19.82 -12.33 13.81
C GLU A 86 19.59 -11.72 12.44
N VAL A 87 19.65 -10.39 12.38
CA VAL A 87 19.65 -9.68 11.10
C VAL A 87 21.04 -9.84 10.49
N SER A 88 21.12 -10.58 9.39
CA SER A 88 22.37 -10.64 8.65
C SER A 88 22.76 -9.25 8.16
N ARG A 89 23.97 -8.80 8.49
CA ARG A 89 24.51 -7.49 8.14
C ARG A 89 25.56 -7.58 7.04
N THR A 90 25.57 -8.66 6.27
CA THR A 90 26.50 -8.73 5.15
C THR A 90 26.00 -7.87 3.98
N ALA A 91 26.95 -7.28 3.24
CA ALA A 91 26.60 -6.50 2.05
C ALA A 91 25.91 -7.36 0.97
N GLU A 92 26.15 -8.68 0.97
CA GLU A 92 25.49 -9.60 0.04
C GLU A 92 24.03 -9.83 0.41
N ASP A 93 23.73 -10.09 1.70
CA ASP A 93 22.36 -10.27 2.18
C ASP A 93 21.54 -8.99 1.99
N PHE A 94 22.16 -7.84 2.28
CA PHE A 94 21.52 -6.55 1.99
C PHE A 94 21.15 -6.44 0.50
N ARG A 95 22.10 -6.70 -0.42
CA ARG A 95 21.82 -6.65 -1.86
C ARG A 95 20.74 -7.64 -2.29
N ASN A 96 20.72 -8.83 -1.71
CA ASN A 96 19.74 -9.85 -2.04
C ASN A 96 18.36 -9.57 -1.44
N GLY A 97 18.31 -8.92 -0.28
CA GLY A 97 17.09 -8.52 0.39
C GLY A 97 16.41 -7.27 -0.21
N LEU A 98 17.10 -6.49 -1.06
CA LEU A 98 16.54 -5.28 -1.66
C LEU A 98 15.33 -5.56 -2.55
N TYR A 99 14.27 -4.78 -2.41
CA TYR A 99 13.10 -4.78 -3.27
C TYR A 99 12.44 -3.40 -3.31
N ILE A 100 11.54 -3.19 -4.28
CA ILE A 100 10.75 -1.97 -4.40
C ILE A 100 9.42 -2.15 -3.68
N GLN A 101 8.97 -1.10 -3.00
CA GLN A 101 7.59 -0.93 -2.58
C GLN A 101 7.04 0.37 -3.17
N MET A 102 5.88 0.28 -3.84
CA MET A 102 5.18 1.45 -4.32
C MET A 102 4.40 2.10 -3.18
N VAL A 103 4.43 3.42 -3.10
CA VAL A 103 3.71 4.21 -2.09
C VAL A 103 3.21 5.52 -2.70
N ASN A 104 2.21 6.14 -2.09
CA ASN A 104 1.81 7.50 -2.44
C ASN A 104 2.86 8.51 -1.96
N ALA A 105 3.36 9.36 -2.85
CA ALA A 105 4.41 10.31 -2.52
C ALA A 105 3.93 11.47 -1.63
N ASP A 106 2.68 11.92 -1.82
CA ASP A 106 2.13 13.05 -1.08
C ASP A 106 1.85 12.73 0.38
N VAL A 107 1.30 11.55 0.63
CA VAL A 107 1.00 11.07 1.99
C VAL A 107 2.30 10.72 2.74
N ASN A 108 3.33 10.27 2.01
CA ASN A 108 4.58 9.77 2.58
C ASN A 108 5.73 10.78 2.55
N ARG A 109 5.47 12.09 2.43
CA ARG A 109 6.52 13.13 2.32
C ARG A 109 7.57 13.08 3.43
N GLU A 110 7.16 12.83 4.67
CA GLU A 110 8.10 12.76 5.80
C GLU A 110 8.99 11.51 5.71
N LEU A 111 8.41 10.35 5.38
CA LEU A 111 9.15 9.11 5.14
C LEU A 111 10.16 9.28 3.99
N LEU A 112 9.79 9.96 2.92
CA LEU A 112 10.61 10.14 1.73
C LEU A 112 11.83 11.05 1.96
N LYS A 113 11.88 11.87 3.03
CA LYS A 113 13.05 12.72 3.32
C LYS A 113 14.33 11.92 3.48
N ASP A 114 14.25 10.76 4.12
CA ASP A 114 15.40 9.91 4.43
C ASP A 114 15.47 8.66 3.54
N ALA A 115 14.40 8.32 2.84
CA ALA A 115 14.30 7.13 2.00
C ALA A 115 15.18 7.21 0.75
N VAL A 116 15.61 6.05 0.27
CA VAL A 116 16.12 5.88 -1.09
C VAL A 116 14.93 5.54 -1.99
N TYR A 117 14.61 6.42 -2.95
CA TYR A 117 13.42 6.28 -3.77
C TYR A 117 13.55 6.94 -5.15
N TYR A 118 12.64 6.57 -6.04
CA TYR A 118 12.37 7.27 -7.29
C TYR A 118 10.90 7.66 -7.34
N GLN A 119 10.60 8.91 -7.71
CA GLN A 119 9.23 9.41 -7.79
C GLN A 119 8.79 9.61 -9.24
N LYS A 120 7.57 9.19 -9.52
CA LYS A 120 6.85 9.48 -10.77
C LYS A 120 5.42 9.88 -10.44
N GLU A 121 5.06 11.11 -10.80
CA GLU A 121 3.79 11.74 -10.47
C GLU A 121 3.57 11.76 -8.95
N ASP A 122 2.41 11.28 -8.46
CA ASP A 122 2.08 11.16 -7.05
C ASP A 122 2.48 9.81 -6.42
N MET A 123 3.21 8.98 -7.15
CA MET A 123 3.73 7.69 -6.67
C MET A 123 5.24 7.73 -6.48
N ALA A 124 5.72 7.05 -5.47
CA ALA A 124 7.14 6.82 -5.21
C ALA A 124 7.44 5.32 -5.10
N ALA A 125 8.51 4.90 -5.75
CA ALA A 125 9.10 3.58 -5.63
C ALA A 125 10.22 3.64 -4.58
N ILE A 126 9.93 3.23 -3.34
CA ILE A 126 10.90 3.23 -2.23
C ILE A 126 11.67 1.93 -2.20
N ALA A 127 12.97 2.00 -1.87
CA ALA A 127 13.76 0.81 -1.64
C ALA A 127 13.54 0.29 -0.21
N ARG A 128 13.27 -1.00 -0.09
CA ARG A 128 13.21 -1.74 1.17
C ARG A 128 14.17 -2.92 1.14
N CYS A 129 14.55 -3.41 2.31
CA CYS A 129 15.38 -4.60 2.43
C CYS A 129 14.69 -5.61 3.35
N ARG A 130 14.55 -6.85 2.89
CA ARG A 130 14.14 -7.99 3.73
C ARG A 130 15.31 -8.32 4.67
N ALA A 131 15.04 -8.31 5.97
CA ALA A 131 16.06 -8.56 7.00
C ALA A 131 16.07 -10.01 7.48
N GLY A 132 14.98 -10.73 7.29
CA GLY A 132 14.81 -12.11 7.70
C GLY A 132 13.37 -12.58 7.55
N GLN A 133 13.17 -13.86 7.87
CA GLN A 133 11.85 -14.48 7.91
C GLN A 133 11.82 -15.47 9.07
N GLU A 134 10.77 -15.43 9.90
CA GLU A 134 10.57 -16.36 11.00
C GLU A 134 9.08 -16.65 11.17
N GLY A 135 8.71 -17.91 11.32
CA GLY A 135 7.32 -18.31 11.58
C GLY A 135 6.31 -17.96 10.48
N GLY A 136 6.77 -17.61 9.27
CA GLY A 136 5.93 -17.08 8.18
C GLY A 136 5.93 -15.55 8.08
N ASP A 137 6.39 -14.84 9.11
CA ASP A 137 6.51 -13.38 9.10
C ASP A 137 7.78 -12.93 8.39
N VAL A 138 7.67 -11.96 7.48
CA VAL A 138 8.79 -11.35 6.77
C VAL A 138 9.14 -10.02 7.42
N TYR A 139 10.37 -9.92 7.91
CA TYR A 139 10.90 -8.68 8.47
C TYR A 139 11.55 -7.86 7.37
N SER A 140 11.23 -6.58 7.31
CA SER A 140 11.84 -5.66 6.35
C SER A 140 11.97 -4.26 6.92
N PHE A 141 12.95 -3.52 6.43
CA PHE A 141 13.15 -2.12 6.79
C PHE A 141 13.23 -1.23 5.55
N LEU A 142 12.93 0.06 5.77
CA LEU A 142 13.12 1.10 4.77
C LEU A 142 14.62 1.33 4.57
N VAL A 143 15.08 1.35 3.33
CA VAL A 143 16.45 1.73 3.02
C VAL A 143 16.56 3.25 3.05
N THR A 144 17.39 3.74 3.97
CA THR A 144 17.64 5.16 4.15
C THR A 144 18.98 5.56 3.57
N LYS A 145 19.21 6.89 3.43
CA LYS A 145 20.50 7.44 3.01
C LYS A 145 21.63 7.08 3.97
N GLU A 146 21.33 6.84 5.24
CA GLU A 146 22.31 6.38 6.23
C GLU A 146 22.83 4.96 5.90
N ASN A 147 21.95 4.05 5.49
CA ASN A 147 22.32 2.70 5.10
C ASN A 147 23.26 2.64 3.88
N LEU A 148 23.23 3.66 3.00
CA LEU A 148 24.14 3.71 1.84
C LEU A 148 25.61 3.68 2.26
N SER A 149 25.94 4.40 3.33
CA SER A 149 27.31 4.46 3.86
C SER A 149 27.70 3.14 4.50
N GLU A 150 26.80 2.49 5.22
CA GLU A 150 27.03 1.20 5.88
C GLU A 150 27.34 0.10 4.86
N PHE A 151 26.56 0.02 3.77
CA PHE A 151 26.68 -1.01 2.75
C PHE A 151 27.51 -0.61 1.53
N GLN A 152 28.12 0.58 1.56
CA GLN A 152 29.00 1.13 0.50
C GLN A 152 28.33 1.08 -0.88
N MET A 153 27.07 1.52 -0.96
CA MET A 153 26.29 1.60 -2.19
C MET A 153 25.80 3.03 -2.42
N THR A 154 25.64 3.40 -3.67
CA THR A 154 24.96 4.62 -4.09
C THR A 154 23.43 4.43 -4.16
N GLU A 155 22.66 5.50 -4.13
CA GLU A 155 21.20 5.45 -4.33
C GLU A 155 20.83 4.73 -5.64
N GLY A 156 21.54 5.03 -6.72
CA GLY A 156 21.34 4.41 -8.02
C GLY A 156 21.55 2.90 -8.01
N GLU A 157 22.63 2.41 -7.36
CA GLU A 157 22.91 0.98 -7.25
C GLU A 157 21.86 0.25 -6.41
N VAL A 158 21.40 0.88 -5.31
CA VAL A 158 20.33 0.33 -4.48
C VAL A 158 19.04 0.22 -5.27
N LEU A 159 18.62 1.28 -5.95
CA LEU A 159 17.40 1.26 -6.76
C LEU A 159 17.48 0.25 -7.89
N GLU A 160 18.58 0.23 -8.64
CA GLU A 160 18.77 -0.73 -9.73
C GLU A 160 18.69 -2.18 -9.23
N ARG A 161 19.33 -2.46 -8.09
CA ARG A 161 19.28 -3.80 -7.47
C ARG A 161 17.89 -4.15 -6.98
N ALA A 162 17.22 -3.22 -6.31
CA ALA A 162 15.84 -3.40 -5.85
C ALA A 162 14.89 -3.67 -7.02
N TYR A 163 15.00 -2.93 -8.13
CA TYR A 163 14.24 -3.18 -9.36
C TYR A 163 14.49 -4.59 -9.91
N ARG A 164 15.75 -4.99 -10.05
CA ARG A 164 16.10 -6.32 -10.55
C ARG A 164 15.54 -7.45 -9.71
N ASN A 165 15.57 -7.29 -8.38
CA ASN A 165 15.03 -8.28 -7.47
C ASN A 165 13.49 -8.32 -7.56
N THR A 166 12.83 -7.16 -7.61
CA THR A 166 11.37 -7.05 -7.75
C THR A 166 10.88 -7.65 -9.07
N ALA A 167 11.60 -7.43 -10.16
CA ALA A 167 11.26 -7.97 -11.48
C ALA A 167 11.36 -9.52 -11.57
N ARG A 168 11.90 -10.18 -10.55
CA ARG A 168 11.92 -11.65 -10.45
C ARG A 168 10.71 -12.23 -9.74
N GLN A 169 9.87 -11.38 -9.16
CA GLN A 169 8.60 -11.81 -8.58
C GLN A 169 7.68 -12.31 -9.68
N GLU A 170 6.85 -13.27 -9.35
CA GLU A 170 5.80 -13.73 -10.24
C GLU A 170 4.58 -12.81 -10.08
N PHE A 171 4.11 -12.29 -11.21
CA PHE A 171 2.93 -11.44 -11.29
C PHE A 171 1.84 -12.17 -12.07
N SER A 172 0.60 -11.94 -11.68
CA SER A 172 -0.58 -12.50 -12.33
C SER A 172 -1.54 -11.41 -12.77
N LEU A 173 -2.10 -11.59 -13.95
CA LEU A 173 -3.21 -10.80 -14.47
C LEU A 173 -4.46 -11.69 -14.49
N MET A 174 -5.46 -11.33 -13.71
CA MET A 174 -6.71 -12.08 -13.58
C MET A 174 -7.91 -11.21 -13.93
N SER A 175 -8.92 -11.77 -14.60
CA SER A 175 -10.19 -11.06 -14.74
C SER A 175 -10.91 -10.99 -13.40
N MET A 176 -11.78 -10.00 -13.21
CA MET A 176 -12.62 -9.92 -12.01
C MET A 176 -13.52 -11.17 -11.90
N GLU A 177 -13.96 -11.73 -13.02
CA GLU A 177 -14.75 -12.96 -13.05
C GLU A 177 -13.97 -14.16 -12.49
N ASP A 178 -12.70 -14.30 -12.84
CA ASP A 178 -11.87 -15.41 -12.34
C ASP A 178 -11.65 -15.30 -10.83
N ILE A 179 -11.47 -14.10 -10.33
CA ILE A 179 -11.38 -13.85 -8.88
C ILE A 179 -12.70 -14.16 -8.18
N MET A 180 -13.83 -13.75 -8.76
CA MET A 180 -15.14 -14.09 -8.22
C MET A 180 -15.35 -15.60 -8.19
N ARG A 181 -14.94 -16.34 -9.23
CA ARG A 181 -14.99 -17.82 -9.26
C ARG A 181 -14.10 -18.44 -8.20
N GLU A 182 -12.86 -17.94 -8.05
CA GLU A 182 -11.93 -18.43 -7.03
C GLU A 182 -12.48 -18.24 -5.61
N MET A 183 -12.96 -17.04 -5.30
CA MET A 183 -13.54 -16.75 -3.98
C MET A 183 -14.80 -17.57 -3.71
N PHE A 184 -15.67 -17.69 -4.70
CA PHE A 184 -16.94 -18.37 -4.54
C PHE A 184 -16.77 -19.89 -4.46
N SER A 185 -15.81 -20.46 -5.20
CA SER A 185 -15.51 -21.89 -5.12
C SER A 185 -15.04 -22.33 -3.73
N ALA A 186 -14.39 -21.41 -3.00
CA ALA A 186 -13.97 -21.63 -1.62
C ALA A 186 -15.14 -21.57 -0.61
N MET A 187 -16.25 -20.92 -0.96
CA MET A 187 -17.40 -20.65 -0.09
C MET A 187 -18.66 -21.43 -0.48
N ALA A 188 -18.78 -21.89 -1.74
CA ALA A 188 -19.96 -22.55 -2.25
C ALA A 188 -20.23 -23.86 -1.53
N SER A 189 -21.45 -24.01 -1.01
CA SER A 189 -21.89 -25.22 -0.30
C SER A 189 -22.70 -26.16 -1.18
N ALA A 190 -23.21 -25.68 -2.32
CA ALA A 190 -24.04 -26.45 -3.25
C ALA A 190 -23.72 -26.12 -4.73
N PRO A 191 -23.93 -27.07 -5.66
CA PRO A 191 -23.77 -26.85 -7.11
C PRO A 191 -24.63 -25.71 -7.65
N GLU A 192 -25.81 -25.50 -7.08
CA GLU A 192 -26.78 -24.46 -7.47
C GLU A 192 -26.23 -23.05 -7.24
N ASP A 193 -25.38 -22.90 -6.21
CA ASP A 193 -24.71 -21.62 -5.91
C ASP A 193 -23.73 -21.26 -7.03
N VAL A 194 -22.99 -22.25 -7.54
CA VAL A 194 -22.02 -22.05 -8.65
C VAL A 194 -22.77 -21.68 -9.94
N GLU A 195 -23.89 -22.32 -10.23
CA GLU A 195 -24.72 -21.98 -11.41
C GLU A 195 -25.31 -20.57 -11.31
N ALA A 196 -25.67 -20.14 -10.11
CA ALA A 196 -26.17 -18.76 -9.86
C ALA A 196 -25.07 -17.73 -10.11
N LEU A 197 -23.84 -17.99 -9.64
CA LEU A 197 -22.69 -17.13 -9.89
C LEU A 197 -22.38 -17.02 -11.39
N GLU A 198 -22.31 -18.15 -12.09
CA GLU A 198 -22.01 -18.15 -13.55
C GLU A 198 -23.07 -17.38 -14.36
N ARG A 199 -24.34 -17.46 -13.95
CA ARG A 199 -25.41 -16.64 -14.53
C ARG A 199 -25.17 -15.14 -14.29
N MET A 200 -24.88 -14.77 -13.04
CA MET A 200 -24.63 -13.39 -12.66
C MET A 200 -23.45 -12.80 -13.43
N ILE A 201 -22.33 -13.53 -13.54
CA ILE A 201 -21.15 -13.12 -14.31
C ILE A 201 -21.52 -12.94 -15.79
N LYS A 202 -22.26 -13.88 -16.37
CA LYS A 202 -22.65 -13.82 -17.78
C LYS A 202 -23.59 -12.66 -18.10
N GLU A 203 -24.49 -12.33 -17.18
CA GLU A 203 -25.43 -11.22 -17.31
C GLU A 203 -24.77 -9.85 -17.11
N ASN A 204 -23.74 -9.79 -16.28
CA ASN A 204 -23.03 -8.57 -15.92
C ASN A 204 -21.50 -8.79 -15.93
N PRO A 205 -20.87 -8.93 -17.10
CA PRO A 205 -19.42 -9.09 -17.18
C PRO A 205 -18.72 -7.84 -16.68
N SER A 206 -17.64 -8.03 -15.91
CA SER A 206 -16.84 -6.94 -15.41
C SER A 206 -15.75 -6.55 -16.43
N PRO A 207 -15.54 -5.29 -16.75
CA PRO A 207 -14.46 -4.84 -17.62
C PRO A 207 -13.10 -4.79 -16.91
N LEU A 208 -13.04 -5.18 -15.63
CA LEU A 208 -11.88 -5.01 -14.77
C LEU A 208 -11.01 -6.25 -14.77
N TYR A 209 -9.70 -6.01 -14.84
CA TYR A 209 -8.65 -6.99 -14.58
C TYR A 209 -7.84 -6.53 -13.37
N ILE A 210 -7.33 -7.48 -12.60
CA ILE A 210 -6.48 -7.23 -11.44
C ILE A 210 -5.08 -7.72 -11.78
N LEU A 211 -4.10 -6.81 -11.66
CA LEU A 211 -2.68 -7.12 -11.78
C LEU A 211 -2.05 -7.05 -10.39
N THR A 212 -1.54 -8.17 -9.92
CA THR A 212 -0.89 -8.29 -8.60
C THR A 212 0.21 -9.36 -8.66
N ASN A 213 0.92 -9.57 -7.54
CA ASN A 213 1.86 -10.69 -7.39
C ASN A 213 1.20 -11.88 -6.69
N GLU A 214 1.88 -13.05 -6.66
CA GLU A 214 1.36 -14.25 -6.01
C GLU A 214 1.05 -14.06 -4.52
N GLU A 215 1.87 -13.28 -3.82
CA GLU A 215 1.70 -12.99 -2.39
C GLU A 215 0.50 -12.06 -2.12
N ARG A 216 -0.06 -11.41 -3.15
CA ARG A 216 -1.08 -10.34 -3.06
C ARG A 216 -0.69 -9.25 -2.06
N LEU A 217 0.61 -9.00 -1.95
CA LEU A 217 1.21 -8.02 -1.06
C LEU A 217 2.19 -7.14 -1.84
N ASN A 218 1.96 -5.83 -1.85
CA ASN A 218 2.73 -4.87 -2.66
C ASN A 218 2.72 -5.19 -4.17
N GLY A 219 1.65 -5.80 -4.70
CA GLY A 219 1.55 -6.20 -6.09
C GLY A 219 1.54 -5.02 -7.08
N ALA A 220 1.25 -3.79 -6.62
CA ALA A 220 1.43 -2.58 -7.42
C ALA A 220 2.89 -2.33 -7.86
N ASN A 221 3.85 -3.10 -7.33
CA ASN A 221 5.23 -3.13 -7.82
C ASN A 221 5.32 -3.55 -9.30
N ALA A 222 4.28 -4.18 -9.85
CA ALA A 222 4.12 -4.42 -11.29
C ALA A 222 4.36 -3.15 -12.13
N LEU A 223 3.99 -1.97 -11.61
CA LEU A 223 4.12 -0.68 -12.30
C LEU A 223 5.57 -0.26 -12.61
N VAL A 224 6.53 -0.81 -11.88
CA VAL A 224 7.95 -0.57 -12.11
C VAL A 224 8.63 -1.70 -12.90
N CYS A 225 7.88 -2.71 -13.33
CA CYS A 225 8.37 -3.85 -14.10
C CYS A 225 7.90 -3.76 -15.56
N PRO A 226 8.70 -3.20 -16.48
CA PRO A 226 8.26 -2.99 -17.87
C PRO A 226 7.81 -4.27 -18.59
N GLN A 227 8.45 -5.41 -18.27
CA GLN A 227 8.05 -6.70 -18.86
C GLN A 227 6.65 -7.11 -18.40
N VAL A 228 6.31 -6.91 -17.14
CA VAL A 228 4.97 -7.25 -16.59
C VAL A 228 3.87 -6.42 -17.26
N LEU A 229 4.13 -5.13 -17.50
CA LEU A 229 3.20 -4.27 -18.23
C LEU A 229 3.06 -4.69 -19.70
N GLN A 230 4.16 -5.15 -20.31
CA GLN A 230 4.15 -5.65 -21.68
C GLN A 230 3.39 -6.98 -21.78
N ASP A 231 3.60 -7.90 -20.86
CA ASP A 231 2.90 -9.19 -20.80
C ASP A 231 1.38 -8.99 -20.62
N ALA A 232 1.00 -8.01 -19.77
CA ALA A 232 -0.40 -7.60 -19.63
C ALA A 232 -0.98 -7.04 -20.95
N TYR A 233 -0.19 -6.21 -21.67
CA TYR A 233 -0.60 -5.68 -22.96
C TYR A 233 -0.81 -6.79 -24.00
N GLU A 234 0.10 -7.75 -24.06
CA GLU A 234 -0.01 -8.89 -24.96
C GLU A 234 -1.23 -9.78 -24.62
N THR A 235 -1.51 -9.97 -23.34
CA THR A 235 -2.67 -10.72 -22.86
C THR A 235 -3.99 -10.01 -23.19
N LEU A 236 -4.06 -8.70 -22.95
CA LEU A 236 -5.26 -7.90 -23.20
C LEU A 236 -5.46 -7.61 -24.70
N GLY A 237 -4.37 -7.60 -25.49
CA GLY A 237 -4.36 -7.42 -26.94
C GLY A 237 -4.51 -5.97 -27.42
N GLU A 238 -4.53 -5.00 -26.51
CA GLU A 238 -4.77 -3.58 -26.81
C GLU A 238 -4.23 -2.66 -25.70
N PRO A 239 -4.15 -1.33 -25.93
CA PRO A 239 -3.89 -0.36 -24.87
C PRO A 239 -4.91 -0.45 -23.74
N TYR A 240 -4.46 -0.12 -22.53
CA TYR A 240 -5.30 -0.18 -21.35
C TYR A 240 -5.02 0.97 -20.39
N TYR A 241 -6.03 1.28 -19.59
CA TYR A 241 -5.90 2.17 -18.45
C TYR A 241 -5.46 1.39 -17.21
N VAL A 242 -4.67 2.06 -16.37
CA VAL A 242 -4.21 1.56 -15.07
C VAL A 242 -4.79 2.45 -13.99
N LEU A 243 -5.46 1.83 -13.03
CA LEU A 243 -6.12 2.45 -11.88
C LEU A 243 -5.40 2.02 -10.61
N PRO A 244 -4.33 2.74 -10.18
CA PRO A 244 -3.49 2.33 -9.06
C PRO A 244 -4.06 2.84 -7.73
N SER A 245 -5.19 2.31 -7.30
CA SER A 245 -5.83 2.70 -6.04
C SER A 245 -5.11 2.15 -4.82
N SER A 246 -4.59 0.92 -4.89
CA SER A 246 -3.97 0.21 -3.78
C SER A 246 -2.47 -0.04 -4.02
N THR A 247 -1.69 -0.18 -2.93
CA THR A 247 -0.31 -0.68 -2.98
C THR A 247 -0.24 -2.19 -3.26
N HIS A 248 -1.34 -2.93 -3.04
CA HIS A 248 -1.38 -4.39 -3.13
C HIS A 248 -1.72 -4.90 -4.53
N GLU A 249 -2.49 -4.13 -5.30
CA GLU A 249 -2.89 -4.46 -6.67
C GLU A 249 -3.17 -3.20 -7.48
N VAL A 250 -3.16 -3.35 -8.79
CA VAL A 250 -3.67 -2.32 -9.68
C VAL A 250 -4.76 -2.90 -10.58
N LEU A 251 -5.78 -2.09 -10.85
CA LEU A 251 -6.83 -2.46 -11.76
C LEU A 251 -6.47 -2.02 -13.18
N LEU A 252 -6.76 -2.88 -14.14
CA LEU A 252 -6.60 -2.59 -15.56
C LEU A 252 -7.95 -2.60 -16.25
N VAL A 253 -8.15 -1.67 -17.19
CA VAL A 253 -9.36 -1.54 -18.00
C VAL A 253 -8.94 -1.37 -19.45
N LYS A 254 -9.46 -2.19 -20.36
CA LYS A 254 -9.18 -2.07 -21.79
C LYS A 254 -9.68 -0.74 -22.34
N GLU A 255 -8.94 -0.15 -23.28
CA GLU A 255 -9.37 1.10 -23.91
C GLU A 255 -10.67 0.93 -24.72
N SER A 256 -10.90 -0.26 -25.28
CA SER A 256 -12.12 -0.60 -26.04
C SER A 256 -13.39 -0.65 -25.19
N GLU A 257 -13.30 -0.70 -23.86
CA GLU A 257 -14.47 -0.64 -22.96
C GLU A 257 -15.19 0.71 -23.00
N GLY A 258 -14.54 1.74 -23.56
CA GLY A 258 -15.15 3.03 -23.88
C GLY A 258 -15.35 3.96 -22.69
N PHE A 259 -14.77 3.68 -21.53
CA PHE A 259 -14.81 4.59 -20.39
C PHE A 259 -14.06 5.88 -20.68
N THR A 260 -14.67 6.99 -20.31
CA THR A 260 -14.00 8.29 -20.34
C THR A 260 -12.98 8.39 -19.20
N PRO A 261 -11.91 9.19 -19.34
CA PRO A 261 -10.98 9.45 -18.26
C PRO A 261 -11.64 9.99 -16.98
N GLU A 262 -12.74 10.72 -17.09
CA GLU A 262 -13.50 11.24 -15.96
C GLU A 262 -14.21 10.13 -15.19
N GLU A 263 -14.86 9.19 -15.88
CA GLU A 263 -15.49 8.03 -15.26
C GLU A 263 -14.48 7.17 -14.53
N LEU A 264 -13.30 6.91 -15.13
CA LEU A 264 -12.23 6.15 -14.49
C LEU A 264 -11.67 6.86 -13.24
N ARG A 265 -11.50 8.18 -13.25
CA ARG A 265 -11.08 8.94 -12.05
C ARG A 265 -12.13 8.88 -10.95
N ASN A 266 -13.41 8.95 -11.30
CA ASN A 266 -14.50 8.84 -10.33
C ASN A 266 -14.48 7.45 -9.67
N MET A 267 -14.28 6.36 -10.42
CA MET A 267 -14.11 5.02 -9.87
C MET A 267 -12.93 4.95 -8.88
N VAL A 268 -11.75 5.44 -9.26
CA VAL A 268 -10.57 5.47 -8.36
C VAL A 268 -10.87 6.25 -7.09
N SER A 269 -11.49 7.43 -7.22
CA SER A 269 -11.81 8.27 -6.07
C SER A 269 -12.82 7.62 -5.12
N GLU A 270 -13.84 6.97 -5.66
CA GLU A 270 -14.84 6.26 -4.87
C GLU A 270 -14.22 5.09 -4.09
N VAL A 271 -13.42 4.26 -4.76
CA VAL A 271 -12.72 3.13 -4.13
C VAL A 271 -11.74 3.62 -3.06
N ASN A 272 -10.95 4.64 -3.37
CA ASN A 272 -9.95 5.17 -2.42
C ASN A 272 -10.59 5.74 -1.15
N ILE A 273 -11.75 6.40 -1.27
CA ILE A 273 -12.43 6.99 -0.12
C ILE A 273 -13.18 5.94 0.70
N SER A 274 -13.77 4.94 0.05
CA SER A 274 -14.67 3.99 0.71
C SER A 274 -14.00 2.72 1.22
N THR A 275 -12.90 2.29 0.60
CA THR A 275 -12.38 0.92 0.77
C THR A 275 -10.89 0.86 1.08
N VAL A 276 -10.08 1.79 0.54
CA VAL A 276 -8.62 1.73 0.69
C VAL A 276 -8.19 2.39 1.99
N SER A 277 -7.38 1.69 2.78
CA SER A 277 -6.80 2.27 4.00
C SER A 277 -5.79 3.37 3.64
N PRO A 278 -5.56 4.38 4.49
CA PRO A 278 -4.57 5.44 4.22
C PRO A 278 -3.15 4.90 3.97
N GLU A 279 -2.82 3.76 4.55
CA GLU A 279 -1.51 3.11 4.39
C GLU A 279 -1.38 2.36 3.07
N ASP A 280 -2.50 1.94 2.48
CA ASP A 280 -2.54 1.21 1.22
C ASP A 280 -2.84 2.11 0.03
N LEU A 281 -3.23 3.35 0.27
CA LEU A 281 -3.50 4.33 -0.77
C LEU A 281 -2.27 4.55 -1.65
N LEU A 282 -2.41 4.33 -2.96
CA LEU A 282 -1.32 4.52 -3.91
C LEU A 282 -1.46 5.79 -4.75
N SER A 283 -2.59 5.99 -5.45
CA SER A 283 -2.76 7.17 -6.29
C SER A 283 -4.25 7.49 -6.52
N PHE A 284 -4.56 8.78 -6.72
CA PHE A 284 -5.85 9.24 -7.24
C PHE A 284 -5.81 9.47 -8.76
N LYS A 285 -4.62 9.32 -9.39
CA LYS A 285 -4.47 9.49 -10.82
C LYS A 285 -4.75 8.19 -11.56
N ILE A 286 -5.12 8.34 -12.82
CA ILE A 286 -5.19 7.22 -13.75
C ILE A 286 -4.03 7.30 -14.73
N PHE A 287 -3.56 6.15 -15.18
CA PHE A 287 -2.49 6.04 -16.16
C PHE A 287 -2.99 5.29 -17.38
N ARG A 288 -2.27 5.42 -18.48
CA ARG A 288 -2.50 4.67 -19.71
C ARG A 288 -1.21 4.01 -20.16
N TYR A 289 -1.29 2.73 -20.48
CA TYR A 289 -0.21 1.99 -21.13
C TYR A 289 -0.55 1.78 -22.60
N ASP A 290 0.34 2.20 -23.49
CA ASP A 290 0.13 2.18 -24.95
C ASP A 290 0.86 1.02 -25.67
N GLY A 291 1.38 0.05 -24.90
CA GLY A 291 2.24 -1.02 -25.40
C GLY A 291 3.72 -0.68 -25.37
N ARG A 292 4.11 0.53 -24.88
CA ARG A 292 5.51 0.97 -24.75
C ARG A 292 5.77 1.75 -23.50
N THR A 293 4.86 2.67 -23.17
CA THR A 293 5.05 3.62 -22.07
C THR A 293 3.80 3.70 -21.19
N LEU A 294 4.04 3.72 -19.88
CA LEU A 294 3.04 4.06 -18.88
C LEU A 294 3.08 5.57 -18.64
N SER A 295 2.00 6.28 -18.92
CA SER A 295 1.89 7.74 -18.76
C SER A 295 0.63 8.13 -18.03
N ALA A 296 0.72 9.18 -17.18
CA ALA A 296 -0.45 9.74 -16.53
C ALA A 296 -1.41 10.34 -17.57
N VAL A 297 -2.70 10.05 -17.40
CA VAL A 297 -3.74 10.66 -18.23
C VAL A 297 -3.99 12.07 -17.72
N LYS A 298 -3.71 13.07 -18.56
CA LYS A 298 -3.86 14.47 -18.22
C LYS A 298 -5.32 14.78 -17.88
N GLU A 299 -5.53 15.61 -16.86
CA GLU A 299 -6.81 16.24 -16.65
C GLU A 299 -7.08 17.16 -17.86
N GLU A 300 -8.18 16.95 -18.53
CA GLU A 300 -8.70 18.00 -19.43
C GLU A 300 -9.08 19.18 -18.54
N THR A 301 -8.20 20.16 -18.50
CA THR A 301 -8.57 21.47 -17.96
C THR A 301 -9.67 21.97 -18.90
N GLN A 302 -10.95 21.77 -18.51
CA GLN A 302 -12.04 22.54 -19.08
C GLN A 302 -11.68 23.98 -18.77
N THR A 303 -11.07 24.63 -19.77
CA THR A 303 -10.85 26.04 -19.68
C THR A 303 -12.24 26.64 -19.47
N MET A 304 -12.45 27.40 -18.38
CA MET A 304 -13.71 28.09 -18.05
C MET A 304 -14.28 28.87 -19.26
N THR A 305 -13.47 29.13 -20.29
CA THR A 305 -13.80 29.68 -21.60
C THR A 305 -14.71 28.77 -22.43
N GLU A 306 -14.62 27.46 -22.38
CA GLU A 306 -15.51 26.59 -23.19
C GLU A 306 -16.85 26.34 -22.51
N ALA A 307 -16.91 26.23 -21.19
CA ALA A 307 -18.16 26.18 -20.43
C ALA A 307 -18.94 27.52 -20.56
N ALA A 308 -18.23 28.64 -20.52
CA ALA A 308 -18.82 29.95 -20.73
C ALA A 308 -19.28 30.16 -22.20
N ARG A 309 -18.62 29.54 -23.17
CA ARG A 309 -19.01 29.57 -24.57
C ARG A 309 -20.24 28.71 -24.85
N LYS A 310 -20.29 27.48 -24.31
CA LYS A 310 -21.49 26.63 -24.37
C LYS A 310 -22.68 27.20 -23.65
N ALA A 311 -22.51 27.88 -22.49
CA ALA A 311 -23.57 28.57 -21.78
C ALA A 311 -24.13 29.78 -22.57
N LYS A 312 -23.27 30.50 -23.31
CA LYS A 312 -23.71 31.58 -24.22
C LYS A 312 -24.43 31.05 -25.45
N GLU A 313 -24.04 29.92 -26.01
CA GLU A 313 -24.70 29.31 -27.17
C GLU A 313 -26.08 28.74 -26.82
N HIS A 314 -26.34 28.37 -25.56
CA HIS A 314 -27.64 27.85 -25.10
C HIS A 314 -28.53 28.88 -24.40
N GLY A 315 -28.26 30.17 -24.54
CA GLY A 315 -29.21 31.24 -24.19
C GLY A 315 -29.50 31.45 -22.72
N PHE A 316 -28.67 30.94 -21.78
CA PHE A 316 -28.82 31.24 -20.37
C PHE A 316 -28.23 32.63 -20.06
N LYS A 317 -29.10 33.63 -19.89
CA LYS A 317 -28.75 34.93 -19.28
C LYS A 317 -28.56 34.68 -17.78
N LEU A 318 -27.36 34.89 -17.30
CA LEU A 318 -27.11 35.10 -15.87
C LEU A 318 -27.73 36.41 -15.45
N ILE A 319 -28.69 36.38 -14.51
CA ILE A 319 -29.21 37.52 -13.78
C ILE A 319 -28.25 37.85 -12.66
#